data_8f1333cf45e611f7afcb139370ad91ba
#
_entry.id   8f1333cf45e611f7afcb139370ad91ba
#
_cell.length_a   1.000
_cell.length_b   1.000
_cell.length_c   1.000
_cell.angle_alpha   90.00
_cell.angle_beta   90.00
_cell.angle_gamma   90.00
#
_symmetry.space_group_name_H-M   'P 1'
#
loop_
_entity.id
_entity.type
_entity.pdbx_description
1 polymer ?
#
loop_
_entity_poly.entity_id
_entity_poly.type
_entity_poly.pdbx_seq_one_letter_code
_entity_poly.pdbx_strand_id
1 'polypeptide(L)'
;MTSFKYRYLYLLQITLEAVSPLRIGNGEKGIRTDAPVLRDVNGLPFIPGTTLAGLLSHALDEEQKIRLMGNQKEGSRLIVTEAKLLGKDGRALDGLVDKDSLTPENRSFLNHYASLPIRQHVRIDHRGTAEKAGKFDEEIVPKGSRFCFEIELAEWIPQNEDKIPTGKKDIDALLSIIRSPAFRVGSGTRSGFGETAIVRSKYRKLDLDNPVDMDLYLSKSSKIGDFWKGWKEMEPEEKKEEDVADIGNWTRYELVLKPEDFLLFGSGARDSEGGADMTYVHETCIKWDDNGAGSVSVQDEAFIPVSSFKGALAHRTAFHYNRLTNVFIQRQEDRTYKIVRNDPSGETTDDMNTVDEVTGNGNPAVRAIFGSAGKKNADTGKLEGKSRGNILISDGSALGGSPKVLHHVSIDRFTGGAIDGALFQEQVIFARGNEIPLNIWVTDEAIADGNVRKAFESALDDIVSGMLPLGGGVNRGNGIFTGTVKKFNKETKVWETLS
;
A
#
# COMPACT_ATOMS: atom_id res chain seq x y z
N MET A 1 15.98 41.26 -23.15
CA MET A 1 15.55 40.32 -22.08
C MET A 1 14.04 40.40 -21.99
N THR A 2 13.33 39.43 -22.54
CA THR A 2 11.87 39.31 -22.35
C THR A 2 11.65 38.92 -20.90
N SER A 3 11.10 39.83 -20.09
CA SER A 3 10.71 39.51 -18.72
C SER A 3 9.56 38.52 -18.79
N PHE A 4 9.82 37.27 -18.36
CA PHE A 4 8.76 36.29 -18.18
C PHE A 4 7.91 36.77 -17.01
N LYS A 5 6.66 37.17 -17.30
CA LYS A 5 5.70 37.59 -16.29
C LYS A 5 4.63 36.52 -16.18
N TYR A 6 4.62 35.80 -15.05
CA TYR A 6 3.49 34.94 -14.74
C TYR A 6 2.30 35.84 -14.40
N ARG A 7 1.17 35.60 -15.05
CA ARG A 7 -0.06 36.33 -14.80
C ARG A 7 -0.97 35.64 -13.80
N TYR A 8 -1.14 34.33 -13.96
CA TYR A 8 -2.03 33.57 -13.08
C TYR A 8 -1.26 32.64 -12.16
N LEU A 9 -1.64 32.62 -10.90
CA LEU A 9 -1.24 31.62 -9.93
C LEU A 9 -2.45 30.80 -9.50
N TYR A 10 -2.27 29.48 -9.50
CA TYR A 10 -3.25 28.54 -8.98
C TYR A 10 -2.64 27.87 -7.75
N LEU A 11 -3.28 28.11 -6.61
CA LEU A 11 -2.86 27.58 -5.33
C LEU A 11 -3.81 26.47 -4.90
N LEU A 12 -3.26 25.37 -4.46
CA LEU A 12 -3.99 24.20 -3.97
C LEU A 12 -3.37 23.74 -2.66
N GLN A 13 -4.17 23.64 -1.60
CA GLN A 13 -3.77 23.04 -0.33
C GLN A 13 -4.51 21.73 -0.16
N ILE A 14 -3.79 20.63 0.06
CA ILE A 14 -4.35 19.29 0.16
C ILE A 14 -3.99 18.67 1.49
N THR A 15 -4.98 18.10 2.16
CA THR A 15 -4.78 17.20 3.29
C THR A 15 -5.01 15.76 2.84
N LEU A 16 -3.95 14.95 2.92
CA LEU A 16 -4.00 13.52 2.69
C LEU A 16 -4.14 12.77 4.01
N GLU A 17 -4.97 11.74 4.03
CA GLU A 17 -5.02 10.74 5.09
C GLU A 17 -4.42 9.43 4.61
N ALA A 18 -3.61 8.80 5.43
CA ALA A 18 -3.07 7.47 5.19
C ALA A 18 -4.19 6.42 5.33
N VAL A 19 -4.70 5.91 4.22
CA VAL A 19 -5.70 4.82 4.21
C VAL A 19 -5.06 3.49 4.59
N SER A 20 -3.81 3.29 4.18
CA SER A 20 -2.93 2.22 4.67
C SER A 20 -1.67 2.82 5.28
N PRO A 21 -0.91 2.07 6.10
CA PRO A 21 0.31 2.57 6.68
C PRO A 21 1.28 3.12 5.62
N LEU A 22 2.04 4.18 5.95
CA LEU A 22 3.03 4.76 5.05
C LEU A 22 4.43 4.35 5.46
N ARG A 23 5.27 4.13 4.46
CA ARG A 23 6.69 3.86 4.63
C ARG A 23 7.53 4.82 3.80
N ILE A 24 7.94 5.90 4.43
CA ILE A 24 8.79 6.93 3.82
C ILE A 24 10.18 6.76 4.41
N GLY A 25 11.01 5.92 3.79
CA GLY A 25 12.35 5.60 4.29
C GLY A 25 13.32 6.76 4.11
N ASN A 26 14.27 6.87 5.03
CA ASN A 26 15.39 7.83 4.94
C ASN A 26 16.55 7.33 4.08
N GLY A 27 16.47 6.09 3.55
CA GLY A 27 17.51 5.46 2.73
C GLY A 27 18.64 4.81 3.51
N GLU A 28 18.64 4.88 4.83
CA GLU A 28 19.66 4.31 5.69
C GLU A 28 19.15 3.06 6.42
N LYS A 29 20.06 2.23 6.93
CA LYS A 29 19.72 1.19 7.88
C LYS A 29 19.84 1.73 9.28
N GLY A 30 18.79 1.54 10.08
CA GLY A 30 18.79 1.94 11.49
C GLY A 30 19.43 0.89 12.39
N ILE A 31 19.74 1.29 13.63
CA ILE A 31 20.25 0.38 14.67
C ILE A 31 19.11 -0.49 15.22
N ARG A 32 17.88 0.04 15.23
CA ARG A 32 16.71 -0.63 15.80
C ARG A 32 15.87 -1.35 14.75
N THR A 33 15.86 -0.87 13.49
CA THR A 33 15.07 -1.41 12.39
C THR A 33 15.89 -1.40 11.10
N ASP A 34 15.61 -2.33 10.19
CA ASP A 34 16.25 -2.38 8.87
C ASP A 34 15.88 -1.18 8.00
N ALA A 35 14.72 -0.55 8.24
CA ALA A 35 14.21 0.55 7.44
C ALA A 35 13.46 1.60 8.30
N PRO A 36 14.18 2.59 8.85
CA PRO A 36 13.57 3.68 9.61
C PRO A 36 12.81 4.66 8.72
N VAL A 37 11.79 5.32 9.29
CA VAL A 37 11.01 6.38 8.64
C VAL A 37 11.80 7.70 8.66
N LEU A 38 11.69 8.44 7.56
CA LEU A 38 12.22 9.80 7.44
C LEU A 38 11.50 10.76 8.39
N ARG A 39 12.26 11.57 9.12
CA ARG A 39 11.76 12.50 10.15
C ARG A 39 12.28 13.91 9.91
N ASP A 40 11.45 14.89 10.24
CA ASP A 40 11.81 16.31 10.23
C ASP A 40 12.67 16.70 11.44
N VAL A 41 12.96 18.00 11.58
CA VAL A 41 13.72 18.58 12.70
C VAL A 41 13.05 18.35 14.06
N ASN A 42 11.75 18.15 14.11
CA ASN A 42 10.98 17.87 15.33
C ASN A 42 10.96 16.38 15.69
N GLY A 43 11.55 15.53 14.84
CA GLY A 43 11.48 14.07 14.95
C GLY A 43 10.15 13.49 14.49
N LEU A 44 9.35 14.24 13.73
CA LEU A 44 8.05 13.83 13.22
C LEU A 44 8.16 13.34 11.77
N PRO A 45 7.37 12.34 11.35
CA PRO A 45 7.35 11.89 9.97
C PRO A 45 6.83 12.99 9.04
N PHE A 46 7.39 13.09 7.85
CA PHE A 46 6.92 14.00 6.80
C PHE A 46 7.09 13.36 5.43
N ILE A 47 6.42 13.92 4.42
CA ILE A 47 6.55 13.46 3.03
C ILE A 47 7.32 14.53 2.24
N PRO A 48 8.53 14.23 1.72
CA PRO A 48 9.28 15.19 0.91
C PRO A 48 8.49 15.66 -0.31
N GLY A 49 8.56 16.96 -0.62
CA GLY A 49 7.94 17.52 -1.83
C GLY A 49 8.45 16.86 -3.11
N THR A 50 9.72 16.46 -3.12
CA THR A 50 10.32 15.70 -4.23
C THR A 50 9.68 14.32 -4.43
N THR A 51 9.23 13.67 -3.35
CA THR A 51 8.48 12.40 -3.44
C THR A 51 7.12 12.62 -4.09
N LEU A 52 6.38 13.64 -3.65
CA LEU A 52 5.08 13.98 -4.21
C LEU A 52 5.19 14.43 -5.66
N ALA A 53 6.13 15.33 -5.97
CA ALA A 53 6.40 15.78 -7.33
C ALA A 53 6.80 14.61 -8.26
N GLY A 54 7.63 13.68 -7.76
CA GLY A 54 8.01 12.48 -8.51
C GLY A 54 6.82 11.56 -8.83
N LEU A 55 5.91 11.37 -7.87
CA LEU A 55 4.69 10.57 -8.08
C LEU A 55 3.77 11.23 -9.12
N LEU A 56 3.58 12.54 -9.04
CA LEU A 56 2.81 13.31 -10.04
C LEU A 56 3.46 13.20 -11.42
N SER A 57 4.78 13.41 -11.51
CA SER A 57 5.53 13.33 -12.76
C SER A 57 5.43 11.95 -13.44
N HIS A 58 5.38 10.87 -12.66
CA HIS A 58 5.22 9.51 -13.19
C HIS A 58 3.82 9.21 -13.72
N ALA A 59 2.80 9.93 -13.27
CA ALA A 59 1.43 9.72 -13.66
C ALA A 59 0.98 10.63 -14.82
N LEU A 60 1.71 11.72 -15.07
CA LEU A 60 1.47 12.64 -16.19
C LEU A 60 1.97 12.02 -17.51
N ASP A 61 1.27 12.33 -18.60
CA ASP A 61 1.79 12.06 -19.94
C ASP A 61 3.00 12.96 -20.25
N GLU A 62 3.77 12.64 -21.31
CA GLU A 62 5.02 13.36 -21.63
C GLU A 62 4.77 14.84 -21.96
N GLU A 63 3.64 15.20 -22.59
CA GLU A 63 3.32 16.59 -22.91
C GLU A 63 3.00 17.38 -21.64
N GLN A 64 2.14 16.84 -20.79
CA GLN A 64 1.80 17.42 -19.51
C GLN A 64 3.03 17.54 -18.59
N LYS A 65 3.87 16.52 -18.58
CA LYS A 65 5.10 16.50 -17.79
C LYS A 65 6.07 17.61 -18.20
N ILE A 66 6.36 17.76 -19.51
CA ILE A 66 7.21 18.84 -20.00
C ILE A 66 6.60 20.21 -19.67
N ARG A 67 5.29 20.36 -19.86
CA ARG A 67 4.59 21.63 -19.63
C ARG A 67 4.54 22.03 -18.14
N LEU A 68 4.36 21.08 -17.23
CA LEU A 68 4.18 21.36 -15.80
C LEU A 68 5.50 21.28 -15.01
N MET A 69 6.30 20.25 -15.27
CA MET A 69 7.55 19.97 -14.54
C MET A 69 8.77 20.59 -15.19
N GLY A 70 8.63 21.04 -16.45
CA GLY A 70 9.75 21.60 -17.22
C GLY A 70 10.68 20.54 -17.81
N ASN A 71 11.76 21.03 -18.39
CA ASN A 71 12.81 20.21 -19.00
C ASN A 71 14.18 20.89 -18.81
N GLN A 72 15.22 20.43 -19.50
CA GLN A 72 16.58 21.03 -19.41
C GLN A 72 16.65 22.50 -19.88
N LYS A 73 15.68 22.99 -20.65
CA LYS A 73 15.62 24.35 -21.19
C LYS A 73 14.64 25.27 -20.47
N GLU A 74 13.62 24.69 -19.86
CA GLU A 74 12.53 25.41 -19.20
C GLU A 74 12.34 24.89 -17.78
N GLY A 75 12.30 25.81 -16.80
CA GLY A 75 12.05 25.47 -15.40
C GLY A 75 10.63 24.96 -15.16
N SER A 76 10.44 24.28 -14.04
CA SER A 76 9.12 23.82 -13.59
C SER A 76 8.18 25.00 -13.33
N ARG A 77 6.95 24.87 -13.80
CA ARG A 77 5.83 25.78 -13.47
C ARG A 77 5.10 25.34 -12.21
N LEU A 78 5.36 24.14 -11.76
CA LEU A 78 4.74 23.50 -10.61
C LEU A 78 5.72 23.48 -9.44
N ILE A 79 5.27 23.99 -8.30
CA ILE A 79 5.97 23.87 -7.01
C ILE A 79 5.11 22.97 -6.13
N VAL A 80 5.73 21.94 -5.55
CA VAL A 80 5.09 21.03 -4.61
C VAL A 80 5.86 21.09 -3.30
N THR A 81 5.20 21.51 -2.24
CA THR A 81 5.84 21.59 -0.92
C THR A 81 5.97 20.20 -0.28
N GLU A 82 6.77 20.09 0.75
CA GLU A 82 6.74 18.91 1.60
C GLU A 82 5.40 18.83 2.36
N ALA A 83 4.91 17.60 2.59
CA ALA A 83 3.70 17.41 3.37
C ALA A 83 4.04 17.26 4.85
N LYS A 84 3.48 18.13 5.66
CA LYS A 84 3.66 18.19 7.11
C LYS A 84 2.58 17.40 7.83
N LEU A 85 2.99 16.70 8.89
CA LEU A 85 2.06 15.97 9.76
C LEU A 85 1.07 16.96 10.42
N LEU A 86 -0.19 16.57 10.53
CA LEU A 86 -1.18 17.31 11.30
C LEU A 86 -1.12 16.91 12.78
N GLY A 87 -1.21 17.91 13.65
CA GLY A 87 -1.47 17.72 15.07
C GLY A 87 -2.90 17.25 15.34
N LYS A 88 -3.21 16.90 16.59
CA LYS A 88 -4.55 16.48 17.03
C LYS A 88 -5.63 17.53 16.73
N ASP A 89 -5.25 18.80 16.72
CA ASP A 89 -6.12 19.94 16.41
C ASP A 89 -6.35 20.14 14.89
N GLY A 90 -5.82 19.27 14.04
CA GLY A 90 -5.94 19.34 12.58
C GLY A 90 -5.08 20.42 11.92
N ARG A 91 -4.14 21.04 12.65
CA ARG A 91 -3.19 22.02 12.10
C ARG A 91 -1.91 21.32 11.65
N ALA A 92 -1.35 21.76 10.54
CA ALA A 92 -0.07 21.29 10.07
C ALA A 92 1.06 21.76 11.00
N LEU A 93 1.95 20.84 11.38
CA LEU A 93 3.10 21.09 12.23
C LEU A 93 4.28 21.52 11.36
N ASP A 94 4.34 22.80 11.03
CA ASP A 94 5.34 23.38 10.15
C ASP A 94 6.35 24.25 10.91
N GLY A 95 7.63 24.08 10.59
CA GLY A 95 8.74 24.74 11.28
C GLY A 95 9.11 24.05 12.59
N LEU A 96 9.80 24.77 13.46
CA LEU A 96 10.19 24.27 14.79
C LEU A 96 8.99 24.29 15.72
N VAL A 97 8.60 23.13 16.23
CA VAL A 97 7.48 22.98 17.17
C VAL A 97 8.03 23.13 18.59
N ASP A 98 7.58 24.17 19.28
CA ASP A 98 7.83 24.32 20.71
C ASP A 98 6.95 23.34 21.49
N LYS A 99 7.58 22.26 22.00
CA LYS A 99 6.86 21.21 22.75
C LYS A 99 6.25 21.71 24.05
N ASP A 100 6.78 22.78 24.63
CA ASP A 100 6.29 23.34 25.90
C ASP A 100 5.03 24.18 25.70
N SER A 101 4.84 24.72 24.51
CA SER A 101 3.63 25.46 24.12
C SER A 101 2.45 24.55 23.71
N LEU A 102 2.69 23.24 23.52
CA LEU A 102 1.64 22.30 23.16
C LEU A 102 0.71 21.97 24.33
N THR A 103 -0.59 21.85 24.05
CA THR A 103 -1.53 21.28 25.03
C THR A 103 -1.14 19.85 25.41
N PRO A 104 -1.47 19.39 26.63
CA PRO A 104 -1.19 18.01 27.05
C PRO A 104 -1.72 16.96 26.08
N GLU A 105 -2.89 17.20 25.49
CA GLU A 105 -3.54 16.31 24.52
C GLU A 105 -2.75 16.23 23.19
N ASN A 106 -2.29 17.38 22.68
CA ASN A 106 -1.44 17.43 21.48
C ASN A 106 -0.09 16.77 21.74
N ARG A 107 0.50 16.99 22.91
CA ARG A 107 1.77 16.34 23.30
C ARG A 107 1.60 14.82 23.37
N SER A 108 0.53 14.33 23.99
CA SER A 108 0.22 12.89 24.07
C SER A 108 0.03 12.30 22.67
N PHE A 109 -0.70 12.98 21.80
CA PHE A 109 -0.91 12.55 20.40
C PHE A 109 0.44 12.44 19.65
N LEU A 110 1.31 13.43 19.76
CA LEU A 110 2.59 13.44 19.07
C LEU A 110 3.58 12.39 19.61
N ASN A 111 3.45 11.96 20.87
CA ASN A 111 4.27 10.89 21.41
C ASN A 111 4.12 9.57 20.67
N HIS A 112 2.97 9.29 20.04
CA HIS A 112 2.79 8.11 19.20
C HIS A 112 3.67 8.14 17.94
N TYR A 113 4.06 9.32 17.46
CA TYR A 113 4.99 9.49 16.34
C TYR A 113 6.45 9.50 16.76
N ALA A 114 6.74 9.72 18.04
CA ALA A 114 8.11 9.65 18.57
C ALA A 114 8.65 8.20 18.54
N SER A 115 7.74 7.21 18.76
CA SER A 115 8.05 5.78 18.67
C SER A 115 7.04 5.13 17.73
N LEU A 116 7.39 5.09 16.45
CA LEU A 116 6.53 4.49 15.42
C LEU A 116 6.48 2.97 15.54
N PRO A 117 5.36 2.35 15.15
CA PRO A 117 5.24 0.89 15.09
C PRO A 117 6.28 0.26 14.18
N ILE A 118 6.74 -0.94 14.55
CA ILE A 118 7.66 -1.75 13.77
C ILE A 118 6.91 -2.98 13.27
N ARG A 119 6.81 -3.13 11.95
CA ARG A 119 6.22 -4.31 11.32
C ARG A 119 7.30 -5.32 10.98
N GLN A 120 7.10 -6.55 11.43
CA GLN A 120 7.98 -7.66 11.13
C GLN A 120 7.49 -8.43 9.91
N HIS A 121 8.42 -8.82 9.04
CA HIS A 121 8.17 -9.62 7.85
C HIS A 121 9.06 -10.84 7.85
N VAL A 122 8.54 -11.92 7.28
CA VAL A 122 9.30 -13.15 7.03
C VAL A 122 8.98 -13.66 5.63
N ARG A 123 10.00 -14.03 4.89
CA ARG A 123 9.81 -14.68 3.61
C ARG A 123 9.57 -16.16 3.84
N ILE A 124 8.49 -16.69 3.25
CA ILE A 124 8.10 -18.10 3.31
C ILE A 124 8.43 -18.75 1.97
N ASP A 125 9.07 -19.91 2.00
CA ASP A 125 9.39 -20.72 0.82
C ASP A 125 8.18 -21.52 0.32
N HIS A 126 8.34 -22.23 -0.80
CA HIS A 126 7.30 -23.09 -1.40
C HIS A 126 6.85 -24.25 -0.50
N ARG A 127 7.57 -24.56 0.58
CA ARG A 127 7.23 -25.60 1.56
C ARG A 127 6.44 -25.04 2.75
N GLY A 128 6.19 -23.73 2.78
CA GLY A 128 5.53 -23.05 3.89
C GLY A 128 6.47 -22.82 5.09
N THR A 129 7.79 -22.88 4.88
CA THR A 129 8.79 -22.63 5.94
C THR A 129 9.50 -21.30 5.75
N ALA A 130 9.97 -20.69 6.85
CA ALA A 130 10.72 -19.44 6.77
C ALA A 130 12.06 -19.66 6.06
N GLU A 131 12.35 -18.79 5.08
CA GLU A 131 13.66 -18.78 4.42
C GLU A 131 14.77 -18.34 5.40
N LYS A 132 15.95 -18.93 5.25
CA LYS A 132 17.14 -18.54 6.03
C LYS A 132 17.46 -17.06 5.73
N ALA A 133 17.59 -16.22 6.76
CA ALA A 133 17.79 -14.77 6.66
C ALA A 133 16.66 -14.03 5.92
N GLY A 134 15.44 -14.59 5.86
CA GLY A 134 14.26 -13.98 5.25
C GLY A 134 13.47 -13.06 6.17
N LYS A 135 13.89 -12.87 7.43
CA LYS A 135 13.26 -11.95 8.39
C LYS A 135 13.84 -10.54 8.22
N PHE A 136 12.95 -9.54 8.15
CA PHE A 136 13.32 -8.12 8.17
C PHE A 136 12.21 -7.32 8.86
N ASP A 137 12.53 -6.14 9.32
CA ASP A 137 11.60 -5.27 9.99
C ASP A 137 11.61 -3.84 9.43
N GLU A 138 10.49 -3.15 9.59
CA GLU A 138 10.24 -1.84 8.99
C GLU A 138 9.48 -0.97 9.97
N GLU A 139 9.94 0.26 10.13
CA GLU A 139 9.19 1.30 10.82
C GLU A 139 8.10 1.85 9.89
N ILE A 140 6.90 2.07 10.39
CA ILE A 140 5.75 2.53 9.61
C ILE A 140 5.05 3.72 10.27
N VAL A 141 4.51 4.61 9.44
CA VAL A 141 3.59 5.66 9.87
C VAL A 141 2.18 5.07 9.94
N PRO A 142 1.46 5.21 11.07
CA PRO A 142 0.17 4.57 11.26
C PRO A 142 -0.89 4.99 10.25
N LYS A 143 -1.81 4.07 9.95
CA LYS A 143 -3.06 4.34 9.25
C LYS A 143 -3.83 5.47 9.95
N GLY A 144 -4.50 6.34 9.18
CA GLY A 144 -5.21 7.51 9.66
C GLY A 144 -4.33 8.73 9.91
N SER A 145 -3.00 8.64 9.79
CA SER A 145 -2.13 9.82 9.86
C SER A 145 -2.46 10.79 8.74
N ARG A 146 -2.58 12.09 9.06
CA ARG A 146 -2.89 13.13 8.09
C ARG A 146 -1.70 14.03 7.82
N PHE A 147 -1.51 14.38 6.55
CA PHE A 147 -0.44 15.24 6.07
C PHE A 147 -1.00 16.34 5.18
N CYS A 148 -0.53 17.58 5.36
CA CYS A 148 -0.93 18.72 4.57
C CYS A 148 0.24 19.25 3.74
N PHE A 149 0.00 19.54 2.46
CA PHE A 149 0.96 20.13 1.54
C PHE A 149 0.28 21.09 0.57
N GLU A 150 1.08 21.87 -0.12
CA GLU A 150 0.60 22.84 -1.10
C GLU A 150 1.19 22.58 -2.49
N ILE A 151 0.39 22.86 -3.49
CA ILE A 151 0.79 22.92 -4.88
C ILE A 151 0.56 24.35 -5.35
N GLU A 152 1.59 24.94 -5.97
CA GLU A 152 1.52 26.20 -6.67
C GLU A 152 1.80 25.98 -8.15
N LEU A 153 0.90 26.40 -9.01
CA LEU A 153 1.06 26.36 -10.46
C LEU A 153 1.04 27.77 -11.03
N ALA A 154 2.16 28.14 -11.62
CA ALA A 154 2.31 29.44 -12.32
C ALA A 154 1.94 29.31 -13.80
N GLU A 155 1.10 30.20 -14.29
CA GLU A 155 0.71 30.24 -15.70
C GLU A 155 1.08 31.57 -16.32
N TRP A 156 1.84 31.47 -17.43
CA TRP A 156 2.22 32.60 -18.24
C TRP A 156 1.34 32.66 -19.49
N ILE A 157 0.74 33.82 -19.73
CA ILE A 157 0.02 34.12 -20.97
C ILE A 157 0.68 35.33 -21.62
N PRO A 158 1.15 35.23 -22.87
CA PRO A 158 1.67 36.39 -23.59
C PRO A 158 0.64 37.49 -23.68
N GLN A 159 1.06 38.73 -23.48
CA GLN A 159 0.15 39.91 -23.47
C GLN A 159 -0.65 40.11 -24.77
N ASN A 160 -0.21 39.48 -25.87
CA ASN A 160 -0.81 39.65 -27.21
C ASN A 160 -1.52 38.38 -27.73
N GLU A 161 -1.77 37.40 -26.89
CA GLU A 161 -2.46 36.17 -27.30
C GLU A 161 -3.74 35.98 -26.45
N ASP A 162 -4.88 35.86 -27.14
CA ASP A 162 -6.18 35.46 -26.52
C ASP A 162 -6.20 33.97 -26.17
N LYS A 163 -5.14 33.46 -25.55
CA LYS A 163 -5.09 32.08 -25.07
C LYS A 163 -5.92 31.93 -23.82
N ILE A 164 -6.81 30.93 -23.85
CA ILE A 164 -7.61 30.55 -22.68
C ILE A 164 -6.68 29.92 -21.63
N PRO A 165 -6.71 30.38 -20.37
CA PRO A 165 -5.91 29.78 -19.28
C PRO A 165 -6.21 28.28 -19.10
N THR A 166 -5.17 27.45 -19.09
CA THR A 166 -5.30 26.00 -18.92
C THR A 166 -5.10 25.53 -17.48
N GLY A 167 -4.59 26.40 -16.62
CA GLY A 167 -4.17 26.04 -15.25
C GLY A 167 -5.25 25.38 -14.40
N LYS A 168 -6.54 25.70 -14.61
CA LYS A 168 -7.62 24.99 -13.90
C LYS A 168 -7.70 23.52 -14.34
N LYS A 169 -7.60 23.24 -15.64
CA LYS A 169 -7.56 21.86 -16.17
C LYS A 169 -6.37 21.09 -15.62
N ASP A 170 -5.22 21.74 -15.52
CA ASP A 170 -4.01 21.14 -14.97
C ASP A 170 -4.18 20.80 -13.49
N ILE A 171 -4.79 21.67 -12.70
CA ILE A 171 -5.11 21.41 -11.30
C ILE A 171 -6.10 20.22 -11.17
N ASP A 172 -7.14 20.17 -12.00
CA ASP A 172 -8.11 19.07 -11.98
C ASP A 172 -7.46 17.74 -12.38
N ALA A 173 -6.55 17.75 -13.35
CA ALA A 173 -5.74 16.58 -13.71
C ALA A 173 -4.84 16.10 -12.55
N LEU A 174 -4.15 17.03 -11.87
CA LEU A 174 -3.33 16.70 -10.69
C LEU A 174 -4.18 16.11 -9.55
N LEU A 175 -5.35 16.69 -9.28
CA LEU A 175 -6.28 16.14 -8.28
C LEU A 175 -6.78 14.75 -8.67
N SER A 176 -7.08 14.52 -9.95
CA SER A 176 -7.48 13.19 -10.43
C SER A 176 -6.38 12.14 -10.23
N ILE A 177 -5.12 12.52 -10.48
CA ILE A 177 -3.95 11.65 -10.22
C ILE A 177 -3.85 11.33 -8.73
N ILE A 178 -3.93 12.32 -7.85
CA ILE A 178 -3.80 12.14 -6.39
C ILE A 178 -4.95 11.27 -5.84
N ARG A 179 -6.14 11.34 -6.42
CA ARG A 179 -7.31 10.52 -6.06
C ARG A 179 -7.26 9.09 -6.63
N SER A 180 -6.31 8.82 -7.53
CA SER A 180 -6.19 7.49 -8.12
C SER A 180 -5.67 6.48 -7.09
N PRO A 181 -6.23 5.25 -7.01
CA PRO A 181 -5.68 4.17 -6.20
C PRO A 181 -4.24 3.78 -6.56
N ALA A 182 -3.78 4.18 -7.75
CA ALA A 182 -2.40 4.00 -8.18
C ALA A 182 -1.44 5.03 -7.58
N PHE A 183 -1.94 6.14 -7.04
CA PHE A 183 -1.16 7.13 -6.32
C PHE A 183 -0.84 6.63 -4.91
N ARG A 184 0.32 6.01 -4.77
CA ARG A 184 0.79 5.41 -3.52
C ARG A 184 2.06 6.10 -3.05
N VAL A 185 2.07 6.58 -1.83
CA VAL A 185 3.16 7.36 -1.24
C VAL A 185 4.17 6.45 -0.52
N GLY A 186 5.45 6.63 -0.81
CA GLY A 186 6.54 5.93 -0.15
C GLY A 186 6.91 4.59 -0.78
N SER A 187 7.53 3.71 0.01
CA SER A 187 7.99 2.39 -0.41
C SER A 187 7.02 1.29 0.03
N GLY A 188 7.20 0.07 -0.49
CA GLY A 188 6.32 -1.06 -0.17
C GLY A 188 4.91 -0.97 -0.78
N THR A 189 4.68 -0.09 -1.77
CA THR A 189 3.37 0.17 -2.38
C THR A 189 2.74 -1.07 -3.02
N ARG A 190 3.56 -2.05 -3.39
CA ARG A 190 3.10 -3.36 -3.91
C ARG A 190 2.92 -4.42 -2.81
N SER A 191 3.16 -4.02 -1.56
CA SER A 191 2.93 -4.84 -0.36
C SER A 191 1.86 -4.24 0.55
N GLY A 192 1.02 -3.34 0.00
CA GLY A 192 -0.14 -2.78 0.68
C GLY A 192 0.04 -1.38 1.25
N PHE A 193 1.27 -0.90 1.36
CA PHE A 193 1.56 0.43 1.93
C PHE A 193 1.25 1.57 0.97
N GLY A 194 1.12 2.76 1.53
CA GLY A 194 1.18 4.00 0.79
C GLY A 194 -0.13 4.50 0.20
N GLU A 195 -1.25 3.84 0.45
CA GLU A 195 -2.55 4.34 0.00
C GLU A 195 -2.95 5.58 0.77
N THR A 196 -3.40 6.60 0.04
CA THR A 196 -3.83 7.86 0.63
C THR A 196 -5.16 8.31 0.05
N ALA A 197 -5.93 9.05 0.84
CA ALA A 197 -7.16 9.71 0.40
C ALA A 197 -7.08 11.21 0.67
N ILE A 198 -7.66 12.02 -0.23
CA ILE A 198 -7.85 13.46 0.02
C ILE A 198 -9.03 13.61 0.97
N VAL A 199 -8.78 14.10 2.19
CA VAL A 199 -9.83 14.38 3.18
C VAL A 199 -10.25 15.85 3.20
N ARG A 200 -9.39 16.73 2.70
CA ARG A 200 -9.67 18.16 2.57
C ARG A 200 -8.86 18.76 1.45
N SER A 201 -9.47 19.65 0.67
CA SER A 201 -8.75 20.44 -0.33
C SER A 201 -9.26 21.86 -0.37
N LYS A 202 -8.33 22.80 -0.57
CA LYS A 202 -8.61 24.22 -0.73
C LYS A 202 -7.94 24.73 -1.98
N TYR A 203 -8.56 25.67 -2.62
CA TYR A 203 -8.13 26.20 -3.91
C TYR A 203 -8.23 27.72 -3.97
N ARG A 204 -7.32 28.34 -4.69
CA ARG A 204 -7.41 29.75 -5.08
C ARG A 204 -6.74 29.98 -6.44
N LYS A 205 -7.42 30.69 -7.32
CA LYS A 205 -6.84 31.31 -8.51
C LYS A 205 -6.62 32.79 -8.22
N LEU A 206 -5.46 33.31 -8.59
CA LEU A 206 -5.07 34.72 -8.47
C LEU A 206 -4.66 35.26 -9.84
N ASP A 207 -5.11 36.48 -10.18
CA ASP A 207 -4.59 37.24 -11.32
C ASP A 207 -3.62 38.31 -10.77
N LEU A 208 -2.31 38.09 -10.98
CA LEU A 208 -1.26 38.95 -10.44
C LEU A 208 -1.24 40.36 -11.10
N ASP A 209 -1.96 40.56 -12.20
CA ASP A 209 -2.18 41.91 -12.77
C ASP A 209 -3.28 42.69 -12.02
N ASN A 210 -4.07 42.00 -11.18
CA ASN A 210 -5.04 42.61 -10.29
C ASN A 210 -4.38 42.98 -8.95
N PRO A 211 -4.32 44.27 -8.55
CA PRO A 211 -3.69 44.65 -7.28
C PRO A 211 -4.29 43.95 -6.05
N VAL A 212 -5.61 43.72 -6.04
CA VAL A 212 -6.30 43.05 -4.92
C VAL A 212 -5.82 41.60 -4.76
N ASP A 213 -5.66 40.86 -5.88
CA ASP A 213 -5.17 39.49 -5.86
C ASP A 213 -3.67 39.46 -5.52
N MET A 214 -2.89 40.45 -5.97
CA MET A 214 -1.49 40.59 -5.60
C MET A 214 -1.33 40.82 -4.09
N ASP A 215 -2.08 41.79 -3.52
CA ASP A 215 -2.07 42.06 -2.07
C ASP A 215 -2.51 40.81 -1.27
N LEU A 216 -3.50 40.08 -1.77
CA LEU A 216 -3.99 38.86 -1.17
C LEU A 216 -2.86 37.79 -1.17
N TYR A 217 -2.14 37.63 -2.27
CA TYR A 217 -1.01 36.69 -2.37
C TYR A 217 0.12 37.08 -1.39
N LEU A 218 0.49 38.36 -1.35
CA LEU A 218 1.53 38.86 -0.46
C LEU A 218 1.17 38.71 1.03
N SER A 219 -0.12 38.58 1.37
CA SER A 219 -0.58 38.31 2.73
C SER A 219 -0.45 36.83 3.14
N LYS A 220 -0.11 35.92 2.20
CA LYS A 220 0.03 34.48 2.48
C LYS A 220 1.33 34.21 3.22
N SER A 221 1.21 33.53 4.36
CA SER A 221 2.38 32.97 5.05
C SER A 221 3.04 31.83 4.24
N SER A 222 4.34 31.70 4.40
CA SER A 222 5.08 30.52 3.89
C SER A 222 4.80 29.24 4.69
N LYS A 223 4.23 29.36 5.89
CA LYS A 223 3.89 28.21 6.72
C LYS A 223 2.53 27.63 6.34
N ILE A 224 2.51 26.33 6.09
CA ILE A 224 1.30 25.60 5.68
C ILE A 224 0.23 25.60 6.78
N GLY A 225 0.65 25.62 8.06
CA GLY A 225 -0.24 25.60 9.22
C GLY A 225 -0.95 26.91 9.50
N ASP A 226 -0.52 28.03 8.89
CA ASP A 226 -1.06 29.34 9.15
C ASP A 226 -2.38 29.57 8.42
N PHE A 227 -3.28 30.33 9.08
CA PHE A 227 -4.53 30.72 8.46
C PHE A 227 -4.28 31.75 7.36
N TRP A 228 -4.90 31.53 6.19
CA TRP A 228 -4.92 32.52 5.11
C TRP A 228 -6.34 32.70 4.57
N LYS A 229 -6.82 33.96 4.59
CA LYS A 229 -8.18 34.34 4.16
C LYS A 229 -8.47 34.07 2.67
N GLY A 230 -7.40 33.85 1.87
CA GLY A 230 -7.53 33.62 0.43
C GLY A 230 -8.03 32.23 0.06
N TRP A 231 -7.93 31.26 0.95
CA TRP A 231 -8.38 29.91 0.68
C TRP A 231 -9.89 29.82 0.50
N LYS A 232 -10.32 29.03 -0.48
CA LYS A 232 -11.70 28.58 -0.66
C LYS A 232 -11.72 27.06 -0.55
N GLU A 233 -12.58 26.53 0.31
CA GLU A 233 -12.80 25.09 0.38
C GLU A 233 -13.28 24.59 -0.97
N MET A 234 -12.81 23.42 -1.37
CA MET A 234 -13.36 22.70 -2.50
C MET A 234 -14.35 21.67 -1.98
N GLU A 235 -15.53 21.65 -2.58
CA GLU A 235 -16.50 20.59 -2.32
C GLU A 235 -15.87 19.23 -2.68
N PRO A 236 -16.06 18.21 -1.84
CA PRO A 236 -15.70 16.86 -2.22
C PRO A 236 -16.45 16.49 -3.50
N GLU A 237 -15.72 16.14 -4.57
CA GLU A 237 -16.37 15.55 -5.73
C GLU A 237 -16.91 14.18 -5.31
N GLU A 238 -18.23 14.01 -5.29
CA GLU A 238 -18.88 12.72 -5.21
C GLU A 238 -18.58 11.95 -6.51
N LYS A 239 -17.53 11.13 -6.48
CA LYS A 239 -17.29 10.21 -7.59
C LYS A 239 -18.34 9.11 -7.55
N LYS A 240 -18.95 8.85 -8.68
CA LYS A 240 -19.74 7.63 -8.85
C LYS A 240 -18.84 6.42 -8.66
N GLU A 241 -19.37 5.35 -8.11
CA GLU A 241 -18.63 4.11 -7.87
C GLU A 241 -17.96 3.56 -9.16
N GLU A 242 -18.61 3.76 -10.28
CA GLU A 242 -18.12 3.43 -11.62
C GLU A 242 -16.85 4.20 -12.00
N ASP A 243 -16.75 5.49 -11.66
CA ASP A 243 -15.58 6.33 -11.96
C ASP A 243 -14.38 5.95 -11.09
N VAL A 244 -14.61 5.41 -9.90
CA VAL A 244 -13.56 4.89 -9.02
C VAL A 244 -13.09 3.51 -9.47
N ALA A 245 -13.96 2.74 -10.10
CA ALA A 245 -13.66 1.40 -10.58
C ALA A 245 -12.82 1.42 -11.87
N ASP A 246 -12.99 2.44 -12.72
CA ASP A 246 -12.25 2.59 -13.98
C ASP A 246 -11.04 3.53 -13.80
N ILE A 247 -9.89 2.97 -13.57
CA ILE A 247 -8.61 3.69 -13.49
C ILE A 247 -7.68 3.36 -14.66
N GLY A 248 -8.20 3.53 -15.87
CA GLY A 248 -7.43 3.40 -17.10
C GLY A 248 -6.99 1.96 -17.38
N ASN A 249 -5.68 1.69 -17.36
CA ASN A 249 -5.09 0.39 -17.67
C ASN A 249 -5.05 -0.61 -16.49
N TRP A 250 -5.92 -0.43 -15.48
CA TRP A 250 -6.03 -1.31 -14.34
C TRP A 250 -7.39 -2.00 -14.30
N THR A 251 -7.41 -3.32 -14.20
CA THR A 251 -8.60 -4.10 -13.90
C THR A 251 -8.79 -4.21 -12.39
N ARG A 252 -9.99 -3.91 -11.90
CA ARG A 252 -10.36 -4.00 -10.48
C ARG A 252 -11.09 -5.31 -10.19
N TYR A 253 -10.67 -5.95 -9.10
CA TYR A 253 -11.35 -7.06 -8.45
C TYR A 253 -11.78 -6.63 -7.05
N GLU A 254 -12.96 -7.03 -6.63
CA GLU A 254 -13.49 -6.82 -5.30
C GLU A 254 -13.78 -8.17 -4.66
N LEU A 255 -13.19 -8.38 -3.49
CA LEU A 255 -13.44 -9.54 -2.67
C LEU A 255 -14.19 -9.11 -1.40
N VAL A 256 -15.20 -9.90 -1.02
CA VAL A 256 -15.81 -9.81 0.30
C VAL A 256 -15.51 -11.12 1.01
N LEU A 257 -14.57 -11.07 1.96
CA LEU A 257 -14.11 -12.24 2.71
C LEU A 257 -14.94 -12.40 3.99
N LYS A 258 -15.43 -13.62 4.21
CA LYS A 258 -16.20 -14.00 5.41
C LYS A 258 -15.45 -15.10 6.15
N PRO A 259 -14.82 -14.79 7.30
CA PRO A 259 -14.15 -15.80 8.11
C PRO A 259 -15.15 -16.84 8.62
N GLU A 260 -14.80 -18.12 8.50
CA GLU A 260 -15.64 -19.19 9.04
C GLU A 260 -15.46 -19.38 10.55
N ASP A 261 -14.22 -19.16 11.05
CA ASP A 261 -13.89 -19.39 12.45
C ASP A 261 -12.70 -18.53 12.90
N PHE A 262 -11.61 -19.16 13.34
CA PHE A 262 -10.43 -18.50 13.89
C PHE A 262 -9.44 -18.02 12.83
N LEU A 263 -8.86 -16.86 13.08
CA LEU A 263 -7.83 -16.26 12.24
C LEU A 263 -6.57 -16.00 13.08
N LEU A 264 -5.40 -16.34 12.50
CA LEU A 264 -4.10 -16.05 13.06
C LEU A 264 -3.16 -15.50 11.99
N PHE A 265 -3.03 -14.17 11.92
CA PHE A 265 -1.94 -13.53 11.21
C PHE A 265 -0.89 -13.16 12.27
N GLY A 266 0.17 -13.98 12.39
CA GLY A 266 1.11 -13.87 13.50
C GLY A 266 1.90 -12.57 13.51
N SER A 267 2.06 -11.95 14.67
CA SER A 267 2.88 -10.75 14.88
C SER A 267 4.39 -11.04 14.87
N GLY A 268 4.78 -12.30 15.07
CA GLY A 268 6.18 -12.72 15.24
C GLY A 268 6.77 -12.40 16.60
N ALA A 269 5.98 -11.83 17.51
CA ALA A 269 6.37 -11.52 18.88
C ALA A 269 5.55 -12.34 19.90
N ARG A 270 6.15 -12.58 21.05
CA ARG A 270 5.49 -13.11 22.25
C ARG A 270 4.89 -11.93 23.02
N ASP A 271 3.72 -12.11 23.61
CA ASP A 271 3.16 -11.09 24.50
C ASP A 271 4.08 -10.89 25.71
N SER A 272 4.46 -9.64 25.97
CA SER A 272 5.46 -9.26 27.00
C SER A 272 4.96 -9.44 28.44
N GLU A 273 3.64 -9.57 28.65
CA GLU A 273 3.02 -9.63 29.99
C GLU A 273 2.62 -11.06 30.43
N GLY A 274 3.27 -12.09 29.91
CA GLY A 274 2.97 -13.49 30.26
C GLY A 274 1.79 -14.07 29.49
N GLY A 275 1.44 -13.46 28.37
CA GLY A 275 0.43 -13.90 27.43
C GLY A 275 0.84 -15.09 26.56
N ALA A 276 0.11 -15.28 25.46
CA ALA A 276 0.30 -16.41 24.56
C ALA A 276 1.68 -16.42 23.89
N ASP A 277 2.20 -17.61 23.58
CA ASP A 277 3.46 -17.80 22.88
C ASP A 277 3.44 -17.25 21.44
N MET A 278 2.24 -17.20 20.83
CA MET A 278 1.99 -16.64 19.51
C MET A 278 0.77 -15.72 19.58
N THR A 279 0.91 -14.50 19.07
CA THR A 279 -0.16 -13.50 19.03
C THR A 279 -0.44 -13.08 17.59
N TYR A 280 -1.66 -12.64 17.33
CA TYR A 280 -2.03 -12.05 16.06
C TYR A 280 -1.39 -10.66 15.88
N VAL A 281 -1.22 -10.25 14.63
CA VAL A 281 -0.75 -8.91 14.30
C VAL A 281 -1.85 -7.87 14.53
N HIS A 282 -1.47 -6.79 15.19
CA HIS A 282 -2.32 -5.63 15.45
C HIS A 282 -1.51 -4.36 15.31
N GLU A 283 -2.16 -3.25 15.00
CA GLU A 283 -1.51 -1.94 14.86
C GLU A 283 -2.35 -0.83 15.44
N THR A 284 -1.67 0.19 15.93
CA THR A 284 -2.30 1.46 16.33
C THR A 284 -2.81 2.18 15.10
N CYS A 285 -4.09 2.57 15.10
CA CYS A 285 -4.71 3.38 14.06
C CYS A 285 -5.08 4.76 14.60
N ILE A 286 -4.92 5.80 13.78
CA ILE A 286 -5.39 7.15 14.07
C ILE A 286 -6.83 7.27 13.56
N LYS A 287 -7.77 7.61 14.43
CA LYS A 287 -9.15 7.91 14.05
C LYS A 287 -9.44 9.38 14.28
N TRP A 288 -10.10 9.99 13.32
CA TRP A 288 -10.52 11.39 13.38
C TRP A 288 -12.01 11.46 13.64
N ASP A 289 -12.42 12.33 14.56
CA ASP A 289 -13.83 12.62 14.81
C ASP A 289 -14.42 13.51 13.68
N ASP A 290 -15.73 13.72 13.74
CA ASP A 290 -16.44 14.53 12.73
C ASP A 290 -16.01 16.01 12.70
N ASN A 291 -15.36 16.49 13.76
CA ASN A 291 -14.79 17.85 13.84
C ASN A 291 -13.37 17.92 13.28
N GLY A 292 -12.82 16.82 12.80
CA GLY A 292 -11.46 16.73 12.28
C GLY A 292 -10.36 16.67 13.33
N ALA A 293 -10.71 16.60 14.63
CA ALA A 293 -9.76 16.35 15.70
C ALA A 293 -9.33 14.88 15.70
N GLY A 294 -8.04 14.63 15.93
CA GLY A 294 -7.48 13.28 15.96
C GLY A 294 -7.73 12.61 17.30
N SER A 295 -8.20 11.38 17.27
CA SER A 295 -8.11 10.47 18.39
C SER A 295 -7.26 9.28 18.01
N VAL A 296 -6.37 8.87 18.92
CA VAL A 296 -5.57 7.66 18.72
C VAL A 296 -6.34 6.52 19.33
N SER A 297 -6.73 5.54 18.52
CA SER A 297 -7.22 4.29 19.02
C SER A 297 -6.04 3.53 19.64
N VAL A 298 -6.05 3.41 20.96
CA VAL A 298 -5.08 2.60 21.70
C VAL A 298 -5.47 1.11 21.62
N GLN A 299 -6.66 0.84 21.13
CA GLN A 299 -7.13 -0.52 20.93
C GLN A 299 -6.59 -1.03 19.60
N ASP A 300 -5.86 -2.07 19.72
CA ASP A 300 -5.21 -2.79 18.67
C ASP A 300 -6.20 -3.34 17.67
N GLU A 301 -6.22 -2.79 16.47
CA GLU A 301 -7.01 -3.37 15.39
C GLU A 301 -6.22 -4.54 14.78
N ALA A 302 -6.74 -5.76 14.96
CA ALA A 302 -6.27 -6.91 14.19
C ALA A 302 -6.63 -6.73 12.72
N PHE A 303 -5.71 -7.07 11.83
CA PHE A 303 -5.91 -6.86 10.39
C PHE A 303 -5.29 -7.99 9.55
N ILE A 304 -5.63 -8.02 8.26
CA ILE A 304 -4.99 -8.90 7.28
C ILE A 304 -3.77 -8.18 6.70
N PRO A 305 -2.52 -8.62 6.98
CA PRO A 305 -1.36 -8.06 6.33
C PRO A 305 -1.36 -8.42 4.84
N VAL A 306 -1.29 -7.44 3.96
CA VAL A 306 -1.24 -7.67 2.51
C VAL A 306 -0.05 -8.52 2.12
N SER A 307 1.07 -8.44 2.83
CA SER A 307 2.23 -9.30 2.57
C SER A 307 1.89 -10.79 2.70
N SER A 308 1.10 -11.18 3.73
CA SER A 308 0.64 -12.56 3.92
C SER A 308 -0.36 -12.97 2.84
N PHE A 309 -1.36 -12.13 2.60
CA PHE A 309 -2.37 -12.35 1.55
C PHE A 309 -1.71 -12.48 0.17
N LYS A 310 -0.86 -11.53 -0.20
CA LYS A 310 -0.14 -11.50 -1.48
C LYS A 310 0.75 -12.74 -1.67
N GLY A 311 1.45 -13.16 -0.62
CA GLY A 311 2.30 -14.35 -0.64
C GLY A 311 1.52 -15.63 -0.95
N ALA A 312 0.41 -15.85 -0.23
CA ALA A 312 -0.46 -17.01 -0.47
C ALA A 312 -1.09 -16.97 -1.87
N LEU A 313 -1.60 -15.81 -2.30
CA LEU A 313 -2.17 -15.61 -3.62
C LEU A 313 -1.14 -15.87 -4.75
N ALA A 314 0.11 -15.41 -4.59
CA ALA A 314 1.17 -15.64 -5.58
C ALA A 314 1.51 -17.12 -5.73
N HIS A 315 1.66 -17.85 -4.62
CA HIS A 315 1.91 -19.29 -4.66
C HIS A 315 0.74 -20.06 -5.28
N ARG A 316 -0.49 -19.67 -4.98
CA ARG A 316 -1.67 -20.32 -5.54
C ARG A 316 -1.84 -20.00 -7.03
N THR A 317 -1.53 -18.79 -7.45
CA THR A 317 -1.46 -18.41 -8.87
C THR A 317 -0.42 -19.26 -9.63
N ALA A 318 0.77 -19.45 -9.06
CA ALA A 318 1.78 -20.31 -9.65
C ALA A 318 1.28 -21.76 -9.81
N PHE A 319 0.60 -22.30 -8.79
CA PHE A 319 0.00 -23.63 -8.84
C PHE A 319 -0.99 -23.78 -10.01
N HIS A 320 -1.94 -22.84 -10.14
CA HIS A 320 -2.91 -22.90 -11.23
C HIS A 320 -2.28 -22.69 -12.60
N TYR A 321 -1.30 -21.77 -12.71
CA TYR A 321 -0.57 -21.56 -13.96
C TYR A 321 0.18 -22.82 -14.40
N ASN A 322 0.89 -23.46 -13.49
CA ASN A 322 1.58 -24.71 -13.78
C ASN A 322 0.61 -25.81 -14.22
N ARG A 323 -0.55 -25.93 -13.58
CA ARG A 323 -1.61 -26.86 -13.98
C ARG A 323 -2.13 -26.57 -15.38
N LEU A 324 -2.39 -25.30 -15.72
CA LEU A 324 -2.88 -24.90 -17.04
C LEU A 324 -1.85 -25.09 -18.16
N THR A 325 -0.56 -25.00 -17.82
CA THR A 325 0.54 -25.14 -18.77
C THR A 325 1.21 -26.51 -18.74
N ASN A 326 0.61 -27.49 -18.02
CA ASN A 326 1.14 -28.86 -17.87
C ASN A 326 2.58 -28.93 -17.34
N VAL A 327 2.91 -28.08 -16.38
CA VAL A 327 4.20 -28.09 -15.69
C VAL A 327 4.03 -28.74 -14.33
N PHE A 328 4.82 -29.78 -14.05
CA PHE A 328 4.75 -30.55 -12.80
C PHE A 328 6.10 -30.64 -12.14
N ILE A 329 6.10 -30.81 -10.80
CA ILE A 329 7.30 -31.04 -9.99
C ILE A 329 7.26 -32.49 -9.52
N GLN A 330 8.27 -33.25 -9.87
CA GLN A 330 8.43 -34.63 -9.44
C GLN A 330 9.58 -34.74 -8.45
N ARG A 331 9.30 -35.34 -7.28
CA ARG A 331 10.33 -35.69 -6.31
C ARG A 331 11.07 -36.91 -6.74
N GLN A 332 12.42 -36.88 -6.75
CA GLN A 332 13.30 -37.99 -7.06
C GLN A 332 13.61 -38.81 -5.80
N GLU A 333 14.15 -40.00 -5.98
CA GLU A 333 14.53 -40.92 -4.88
C GLU A 333 15.64 -40.34 -3.98
N ASP A 334 16.54 -39.54 -4.56
CA ASP A 334 17.62 -38.83 -3.85
C ASP A 334 17.15 -37.58 -3.10
N ARG A 335 15.81 -37.33 -3.03
CA ARG A 335 15.15 -36.17 -2.45
C ARG A 335 15.34 -34.85 -3.21
N THR A 336 15.92 -34.88 -4.38
CA THR A 336 15.91 -33.73 -5.30
C THR A 336 14.56 -33.59 -5.99
N TYR A 337 14.35 -32.49 -6.70
CA TYR A 337 13.14 -32.23 -7.43
C TYR A 337 13.47 -32.03 -8.91
N LYS A 338 12.63 -32.60 -9.77
CA LYS A 338 12.70 -32.49 -11.21
C LYS A 338 11.46 -31.76 -11.72
N ILE A 339 11.64 -30.87 -12.67
CA ILE A 339 10.54 -30.17 -13.34
C ILE A 339 10.24 -30.98 -14.61
N VAL A 340 8.98 -31.36 -14.74
CA VAL A 340 8.47 -32.11 -15.89
C VAL A 340 7.48 -31.20 -16.63
N ARG A 341 7.76 -30.96 -17.91
CA ARG A 341 6.83 -30.27 -18.82
C ARG A 341 6.27 -31.29 -19.80
N ASN A 342 4.95 -31.46 -19.77
CA ASN A 342 4.28 -32.30 -20.72
C ASN A 342 3.84 -31.41 -21.92
N ASP A 343 4.52 -31.60 -23.05
CA ASP A 343 4.10 -31.00 -24.31
C ASP A 343 2.79 -31.68 -24.78
N PRO A 344 1.88 -30.96 -25.48
CA PRO A 344 0.73 -31.54 -26.15
C PRO A 344 1.07 -32.68 -27.13
N SER A 345 2.31 -32.76 -27.63
CA SER A 345 2.83 -33.88 -28.43
C SER A 345 3.15 -35.15 -27.63
N GLY A 346 3.11 -35.05 -26.26
CA GLY A 346 3.46 -36.16 -25.38
C GLY A 346 4.95 -36.29 -25.08
N GLU A 347 5.79 -35.37 -25.58
CA GLU A 347 7.21 -35.33 -25.23
C GLU A 347 7.41 -34.69 -23.85
N THR A 348 8.14 -35.34 -22.95
CA THR A 348 8.53 -34.80 -21.66
C THR A 348 9.92 -34.18 -21.77
N THR A 349 10.02 -32.88 -21.56
CA THR A 349 11.31 -32.20 -21.43
C THR A 349 11.69 -32.09 -19.96
N ASP A 350 12.87 -32.56 -19.65
CA ASP A 350 13.46 -32.53 -18.32
C ASP A 350 14.43 -31.35 -18.22
N ASP A 351 14.02 -30.30 -17.52
CA ASP A 351 14.91 -29.16 -17.23
C ASP A 351 15.44 -29.26 -15.79
N MET A 352 16.74 -29.17 -15.63
CA MET A 352 17.43 -29.08 -14.33
C MET A 352 17.24 -27.71 -13.66
N ASN A 353 16.02 -27.11 -13.78
CA ASN A 353 15.68 -25.85 -13.17
C ASN A 353 15.36 -26.01 -11.69
N THR A 354 15.63 -25.02 -10.90
CA THR A 354 15.29 -25.05 -9.48
C THR A 354 13.78 -24.94 -9.27
N VAL A 355 13.25 -25.57 -8.22
CA VAL A 355 11.82 -25.50 -7.87
C VAL A 355 11.32 -24.04 -7.80
N ASP A 356 12.16 -23.12 -7.37
CA ASP A 356 11.86 -21.68 -7.31
C ASP A 356 11.52 -21.06 -8.68
N GLU A 357 11.99 -21.64 -9.78
CA GLU A 357 11.70 -21.16 -11.13
C GLU A 357 10.26 -21.40 -11.56
N VAL A 358 9.62 -22.37 -10.97
CA VAL A 358 8.22 -22.73 -11.28
C VAL A 358 7.25 -22.42 -10.14
N THR A 359 7.71 -22.23 -8.92
CA THR A 359 6.85 -21.98 -7.76
C THR A 359 6.94 -20.53 -7.23
N GLY A 360 8.06 -19.87 -7.48
CA GLY A 360 8.36 -18.53 -6.95
C GLY A 360 8.49 -17.49 -8.05
N ASN A 361 9.46 -16.60 -7.87
CA ASN A 361 9.72 -15.46 -8.75
C ASN A 361 10.08 -15.82 -10.20
N GLY A 362 10.42 -17.07 -10.47
CA GLY A 362 10.67 -17.58 -11.81
C GLY A 362 9.41 -17.95 -12.59
N ASN A 363 8.30 -18.19 -11.89
CA ASN A 363 7.02 -18.53 -12.53
C ASN A 363 6.50 -17.35 -13.38
N PRO A 364 6.12 -17.56 -14.66
CA PRO A 364 5.67 -16.49 -15.55
C PRO A 364 4.49 -15.68 -15.02
N ALA A 365 3.47 -16.33 -14.44
CA ALA A 365 2.31 -15.66 -13.87
C ALA A 365 2.66 -14.84 -12.63
N VAL A 366 3.54 -15.37 -11.78
CA VAL A 366 4.03 -14.64 -10.59
C VAL A 366 4.81 -13.42 -11.03
N ARG A 367 5.72 -13.54 -12.00
CA ARG A 367 6.50 -12.39 -12.52
C ARG A 367 5.60 -11.33 -13.12
N ALA A 368 4.64 -11.72 -13.94
CA ALA A 368 3.73 -10.79 -14.61
C ALA A 368 2.91 -9.96 -13.61
N ILE A 369 2.35 -10.58 -12.59
CA ILE A 369 1.42 -9.94 -11.65
C ILE A 369 2.15 -9.41 -10.41
N PHE A 370 2.95 -10.25 -9.75
CA PHE A 370 3.52 -9.93 -8.43
C PHE A 370 4.94 -9.33 -8.50
N GLY A 371 5.58 -9.43 -9.68
CA GLY A 371 6.95 -8.98 -9.89
C GLY A 371 7.99 -9.99 -9.44
N SER A 372 9.25 -9.60 -9.54
CA SER A 372 10.40 -10.44 -9.15
C SER A 372 11.43 -9.63 -8.37
N ALA A 373 11.97 -10.20 -7.31
CA ALA A 373 13.10 -9.63 -6.58
C ALA A 373 14.41 -9.66 -7.40
N GLY A 374 14.44 -10.45 -8.49
CA GLY A 374 15.63 -10.71 -9.27
C GLY A 374 16.54 -11.76 -8.62
N LYS A 375 17.50 -12.26 -9.39
CA LYS A 375 18.57 -13.14 -8.90
C LYS A 375 19.89 -12.39 -8.94
N LYS A 376 20.73 -12.58 -7.92
CA LYS A 376 22.08 -12.02 -7.92
C LYS A 376 22.93 -12.86 -8.88
N ASN A 377 23.44 -12.24 -9.93
CA ASN A 377 24.38 -12.87 -10.84
C ASN A 377 25.68 -13.18 -10.08
N ALA A 378 26.13 -14.43 -10.12
CA ALA A 378 27.28 -14.90 -9.35
C ALA A 378 28.58 -14.21 -9.81
N ASP A 379 28.71 -13.90 -11.11
CA ASP A 379 29.93 -13.35 -11.70
C ASP A 379 30.01 -11.83 -11.56
N THR A 380 28.87 -11.14 -11.74
CA THR A 380 28.82 -9.66 -11.75
C THR A 380 28.39 -9.04 -10.43
N GLY A 381 27.81 -9.84 -9.52
CA GLY A 381 27.22 -9.39 -8.26
C GLY A 381 25.97 -8.53 -8.42
N LYS A 382 25.51 -8.26 -9.66
CA LYS A 382 24.33 -7.44 -9.95
C LYS A 382 23.04 -8.24 -9.85
N LEU A 383 21.95 -7.54 -9.46
CA LEU A 383 20.61 -8.12 -9.48
C LEU A 383 20.05 -8.08 -10.91
N GLU A 384 19.79 -9.25 -11.48
CA GLU A 384 19.20 -9.44 -12.80
C GLU A 384 17.77 -9.94 -12.70
N GLY A 385 16.92 -9.60 -13.66
CA GLY A 385 15.52 -10.03 -13.72
C GLY A 385 14.61 -9.43 -12.65
N LYS A 386 15.03 -8.33 -11.98
CA LYS A 386 14.19 -7.58 -11.05
C LYS A 386 13.08 -6.88 -11.81
N SER A 387 11.83 -7.09 -11.38
CA SER A 387 10.66 -6.40 -11.93
C SER A 387 9.72 -5.94 -10.82
N ARG A 388 9.12 -4.76 -11.02
CA ARG A 388 8.06 -4.25 -10.13
C ARG A 388 6.78 -5.07 -10.35
N GLY A 389 6.05 -5.35 -9.28
CA GLY A 389 4.74 -6.01 -9.40
C GLY A 389 3.69 -5.08 -10.03
N ASN A 390 2.77 -5.67 -10.75
CA ASN A 390 1.67 -5.02 -11.47
C ASN A 390 0.33 -5.19 -10.72
N ILE A 391 0.38 -5.37 -9.41
CA ILE A 391 -0.76 -5.55 -8.52
C ILE A 391 -0.73 -4.50 -7.40
N LEU A 392 -1.90 -3.97 -7.04
CA LEU A 392 -2.14 -3.14 -5.88
C LEU A 392 -3.20 -3.80 -5.02
N ILE A 393 -2.94 -3.85 -3.74
CA ILE A 393 -3.86 -4.33 -2.72
C ILE A 393 -3.75 -3.35 -1.56
N SER A 394 -4.88 -3.00 -0.93
CA SER A 394 -4.86 -2.10 0.23
C SER A 394 -4.59 -2.88 1.51
N ASP A 395 -3.65 -2.39 2.32
CA ASP A 395 -3.29 -3.00 3.60
C ASP A 395 -4.17 -2.50 4.74
N GLY A 396 -4.31 -3.31 5.79
CA GLY A 396 -4.96 -2.91 7.01
C GLY A 396 -6.48 -3.00 7.00
N SER A 397 -7.07 -3.92 6.22
CA SER A 397 -8.49 -4.27 6.41
C SER A 397 -8.67 -4.88 7.79
N ALA A 398 -9.44 -4.19 8.66
CA ALA A 398 -9.72 -4.64 10.02
C ALA A 398 -10.47 -5.97 10.01
N LEU A 399 -10.02 -6.92 10.86
CA LEU A 399 -10.67 -8.23 10.98
C LEU A 399 -11.97 -8.15 11.77
N GLY A 400 -12.05 -7.21 12.72
CA GLY A 400 -13.08 -7.26 13.74
C GLY A 400 -12.99 -8.53 14.60
N GLY A 401 -14.05 -8.84 15.33
CA GLY A 401 -14.11 -10.06 16.14
C GLY A 401 -13.51 -9.90 17.54
N SER A 402 -13.31 -11.02 18.22
CA SER A 402 -12.82 -11.07 19.60
C SER A 402 -11.61 -11.98 19.75
N PRO A 403 -10.60 -11.58 20.55
CA PRO A 403 -9.45 -12.42 20.82
C PRO A 403 -9.84 -13.66 21.66
N LYS A 404 -9.21 -14.79 21.34
CA LYS A 404 -9.32 -16.06 22.08
C LYS A 404 -7.93 -16.64 22.28
N VAL A 405 -7.67 -17.18 23.47
CA VAL A 405 -6.44 -17.94 23.74
C VAL A 405 -6.75 -19.42 23.63
N LEU A 406 -6.04 -20.10 22.73
CA LEU A 406 -6.11 -21.53 22.54
C LEU A 406 -4.87 -22.19 23.15
N HIS A 407 -5.08 -23.25 23.92
CA HIS A 407 -4.03 -24.03 24.56
C HIS A 407 -3.80 -25.32 23.75
N HIS A 408 -2.59 -25.59 23.39
CA HIS A 408 -2.19 -26.78 22.64
C HIS A 408 -1.19 -27.59 23.44
N VAL A 409 -1.36 -28.90 23.41
CA VAL A 409 -0.45 -29.85 24.03
C VAL A 409 -0.21 -31.02 23.08
N SER A 410 1.03 -31.48 23.01
CA SER A 410 1.32 -32.72 22.30
C SER A 410 1.14 -33.90 23.24
N ILE A 411 0.42 -34.91 22.77
CA ILE A 411 0.18 -36.15 23.50
C ILE A 411 1.16 -37.21 23.03
N ASP A 412 1.85 -37.85 23.96
CA ASP A 412 2.69 -39.03 23.67
C ASP A 412 1.80 -40.16 23.19
N ARG A 413 2.15 -40.74 22.04
CA ARG A 413 1.37 -41.78 21.38
C ARG A 413 1.32 -43.10 22.19
N PHE A 414 2.34 -43.38 22.98
CA PHE A 414 2.45 -44.65 23.70
C PHE A 414 1.86 -44.59 25.10
N THR A 415 2.11 -43.49 25.79
CA THR A 415 1.66 -43.32 27.18
C THR A 415 0.28 -42.68 27.31
N GLY A 416 -0.18 -41.98 26.24
CA GLY A 416 -1.37 -41.17 26.29
C GLY A 416 -1.26 -39.93 27.17
N GLY A 417 -0.07 -39.69 27.74
CA GLY A 417 0.21 -38.52 28.57
C GLY A 417 0.69 -37.30 27.75
N ALA A 418 0.65 -36.13 28.36
CA ALA A 418 1.20 -34.90 27.77
C ALA A 418 2.73 -35.02 27.70
N ILE A 419 3.33 -34.65 26.57
CA ILE A 419 4.76 -34.51 26.41
C ILE A 419 5.24 -33.31 27.21
N ASP A 420 6.26 -33.50 28.03
CA ASP A 420 6.83 -32.46 28.86
C ASP A 420 7.42 -31.33 27.98
N GLY A 421 7.13 -30.07 28.35
CA GLY A 421 7.56 -28.87 27.56
C GLY A 421 6.82 -28.67 26.23
N ALA A 422 5.78 -29.43 25.91
CA ALA A 422 5.04 -29.34 24.65
C ALA A 422 3.71 -28.56 24.76
N LEU A 423 3.49 -27.85 25.86
CA LEU A 423 2.38 -26.93 26.01
C LEU A 423 2.74 -25.59 25.35
N PHE A 424 1.89 -25.09 24.46
CA PHE A 424 2.00 -23.74 23.92
C PHE A 424 0.63 -23.08 23.76
N GLN A 425 0.62 -21.76 23.72
CA GLN A 425 -0.59 -20.95 23.67
C GLN A 425 -0.59 -20.08 22.41
N GLU A 426 -1.73 -20.02 21.75
CA GLU A 426 -1.95 -19.13 20.60
C GLU A 426 -3.10 -18.18 20.88
N GLN A 427 -2.89 -16.90 20.68
CA GLN A 427 -3.95 -15.91 20.70
C GLN A 427 -4.44 -15.69 19.27
N VAL A 428 -5.67 -16.08 19.00
CA VAL A 428 -6.34 -16.02 17.70
C VAL A 428 -7.50 -15.04 17.76
N ILE A 429 -7.98 -14.58 16.59
CA ILE A 429 -9.20 -13.77 16.47
C ILE A 429 -10.35 -14.66 16.04
N PHE A 430 -11.44 -14.65 16.80
CA PHE A 430 -12.71 -15.23 16.40
C PHE A 430 -13.52 -14.16 15.66
N ALA A 431 -13.60 -14.27 14.32
CA ALA A 431 -14.16 -13.25 13.44
C ALA A 431 -15.39 -13.73 12.63
N ARG A 432 -15.99 -14.85 13.02
CA ARG A 432 -17.16 -15.41 12.33
C ARG A 432 -18.31 -14.39 12.27
N GLY A 433 -18.90 -14.26 11.08
CA GLY A 433 -20.00 -13.34 10.81
C GLY A 433 -19.58 -11.94 10.37
N ASN A 434 -18.26 -11.64 10.35
CA ASN A 434 -17.74 -10.39 9.80
C ASN A 434 -17.61 -10.48 8.28
N GLU A 435 -17.72 -9.33 7.63
CA GLU A 435 -17.42 -9.16 6.21
C GLU A 435 -16.21 -8.25 6.08
N ILE A 436 -15.18 -8.70 5.35
CA ILE A 436 -13.93 -7.99 5.18
C ILE A 436 -13.78 -7.66 3.69
N PRO A 437 -14.04 -6.40 3.30
CA PRO A 437 -13.86 -5.99 1.92
C PRO A 437 -12.36 -5.86 1.59
N LEU A 438 -11.99 -6.33 0.40
CA LEU A 438 -10.64 -6.22 -0.12
C LEU A 438 -10.67 -5.84 -1.59
N ASN A 439 -9.99 -4.76 -1.94
CA ASN A 439 -9.86 -4.30 -3.32
C ASN A 439 -8.49 -4.66 -3.88
N ILE A 440 -8.50 -5.20 -5.09
CA ILE A 440 -7.29 -5.57 -5.83
C ILE A 440 -7.34 -4.92 -7.21
N TRP A 441 -6.26 -4.25 -7.60
CA TRP A 441 -6.07 -3.73 -8.94
C TRP A 441 -4.87 -4.43 -9.59
N VAL A 442 -5.05 -4.90 -10.82
CA VAL A 442 -4.00 -5.54 -11.62
C VAL A 442 -3.94 -4.82 -12.96
N THR A 443 -2.73 -4.54 -13.48
CA THR A 443 -2.62 -3.91 -14.80
C THR A 443 -3.12 -4.86 -15.89
N ASP A 444 -3.80 -4.30 -16.89
CA ASP A 444 -4.35 -5.07 -18.01
C ASP A 444 -3.27 -5.86 -18.75
N GLU A 445 -2.07 -5.26 -18.87
CA GLU A 445 -0.91 -5.91 -19.49
C GLU A 445 -0.50 -7.19 -18.73
N ALA A 446 -0.52 -7.17 -17.40
CA ALA A 446 -0.11 -8.32 -16.58
C ALA A 446 -1.04 -9.52 -16.71
N ILE A 447 -2.31 -9.29 -17.06
CA ILE A 447 -3.34 -10.32 -17.25
C ILE A 447 -3.80 -10.46 -18.72
N ALA A 448 -3.02 -9.94 -19.67
CA ALA A 448 -3.29 -10.07 -21.10
C ALA A 448 -3.19 -11.54 -21.56
N ASP A 449 -2.23 -12.29 -21.00
CA ASP A 449 -2.14 -13.74 -21.23
C ASP A 449 -3.30 -14.47 -20.56
N GLY A 450 -4.04 -15.26 -21.36
CA GLY A 450 -5.22 -15.96 -20.89
C GLY A 450 -4.97 -17.00 -19.80
N ASN A 451 -3.79 -17.67 -19.80
CA ASN A 451 -3.43 -18.63 -18.76
C ASN A 451 -3.04 -17.92 -17.47
N VAL A 452 -2.33 -16.77 -17.56
CA VAL A 452 -2.00 -15.93 -16.41
C VAL A 452 -3.26 -15.42 -15.75
N ARG A 453 -4.20 -14.88 -16.53
CA ARG A 453 -5.49 -14.38 -16.02
C ARG A 453 -6.31 -15.48 -15.36
N LYS A 454 -6.50 -16.63 -16.03
CA LYS A 454 -7.24 -17.76 -15.47
C LYS A 454 -6.60 -18.29 -14.19
N ALA A 455 -5.27 -18.39 -14.14
CA ALA A 455 -4.56 -18.83 -12.95
C ALA A 455 -4.77 -17.89 -11.77
N PHE A 456 -4.75 -16.59 -12.02
CA PHE A 456 -4.98 -15.56 -10.99
C PHE A 456 -6.43 -15.56 -10.50
N GLU A 457 -7.40 -15.57 -11.41
CA GLU A 457 -8.84 -15.62 -11.08
C GLU A 457 -9.19 -16.91 -10.33
N SER A 458 -8.65 -18.07 -10.73
CA SER A 458 -8.81 -19.33 -9.97
C SER A 458 -8.20 -19.27 -8.57
N ALA A 459 -7.08 -18.55 -8.38
CA ALA A 459 -6.48 -18.38 -7.07
C ALA A 459 -7.32 -17.48 -6.17
N LEU A 460 -8.00 -16.46 -6.71
CA LEU A 460 -8.98 -15.64 -5.97
C LEU A 460 -10.21 -16.46 -5.57
N ASP A 461 -10.72 -17.30 -6.50
CA ASP A 461 -11.83 -18.20 -6.24
C ASP A 461 -11.53 -19.20 -5.11
N ASP A 462 -10.33 -19.77 -5.10
CA ASP A 462 -9.89 -20.68 -4.03
C ASP A 462 -9.88 -20.01 -2.63
N ILE A 463 -9.65 -18.70 -2.53
CA ILE A 463 -9.73 -18.00 -1.24
C ILE A 463 -11.19 -17.95 -0.75
N VAL A 464 -12.11 -17.53 -1.62
CA VAL A 464 -13.52 -17.31 -1.24
C VAL A 464 -14.33 -18.61 -1.20
N SER A 465 -13.79 -19.71 -1.71
CA SER A 465 -14.37 -21.07 -1.61
C SER A 465 -13.76 -21.90 -0.45
N GLY A 466 -12.87 -21.32 0.36
CA GLY A 466 -12.22 -22.02 1.47
C GLY A 466 -11.07 -22.96 1.08
N MET A 467 -10.73 -23.06 -0.20
CA MET A 467 -9.68 -23.95 -0.72
C MET A 467 -8.26 -23.39 -0.52
N LEU A 468 -8.14 -22.09 -0.24
CA LEU A 468 -6.88 -21.44 0.12
C LEU A 468 -7.03 -20.72 1.46
N PRO A 469 -6.81 -21.38 2.58
CA PRO A 469 -6.78 -20.75 3.89
C PRO A 469 -5.59 -19.79 4.02
N LEU A 470 -5.78 -18.70 4.80
CA LEU A 470 -4.80 -17.63 4.96
C LEU A 470 -4.31 -17.52 6.41
N GLY A 471 -3.04 -17.18 6.58
CA GLY A 471 -2.43 -16.95 7.89
C GLY A 471 -1.77 -18.18 8.49
N GLY A 472 -1.65 -18.21 9.81
CA GLY A 472 -1.03 -19.28 10.57
C GLY A 472 -2.03 -20.34 11.06
N GLY A 473 -1.56 -21.56 11.35
CA GLY A 473 -2.40 -22.61 11.88
C GLY A 473 -3.40 -23.21 10.89
N VAL A 474 -3.19 -23.01 9.58
CA VAL A 474 -4.09 -23.50 8.52
C VAL A 474 -4.27 -25.04 8.55
N ASN A 475 -3.24 -25.77 8.97
CA ASN A 475 -3.32 -27.23 9.19
C ASN A 475 -4.12 -27.62 10.45
N ARG A 476 -4.55 -26.66 11.25
CA ARG A 476 -5.40 -26.82 12.42
C ARG A 476 -6.80 -26.22 12.25
N GLY A 477 -7.13 -25.80 11.02
CA GLY A 477 -8.45 -25.26 10.66
C GLY A 477 -8.58 -23.73 10.74
N ASN A 478 -7.50 -23.01 11.06
CA ASN A 478 -7.53 -21.56 11.06
C ASN A 478 -7.49 -20.99 9.64
N GLY A 479 -8.01 -19.77 9.47
CA GLY A 479 -7.79 -18.99 8.25
C GLY A 479 -8.69 -19.36 7.07
N ILE A 480 -9.77 -20.09 7.28
CA ILE A 480 -10.72 -20.44 6.24
C ILE A 480 -11.68 -19.26 6.00
N PHE A 481 -11.82 -18.89 4.73
CA PHE A 481 -12.73 -17.84 4.30
C PHE A 481 -13.74 -18.40 3.29
N THR A 482 -14.96 -17.92 3.37
CA THR A 482 -15.94 -17.95 2.29
C THR A 482 -16.20 -16.53 1.80
N GLY A 483 -16.92 -16.37 0.70
CA GLY A 483 -17.22 -15.02 0.25
C GLY A 483 -17.55 -14.92 -1.22
N THR A 484 -17.27 -13.76 -1.81
CA THR A 484 -17.53 -13.49 -3.23
C THR A 484 -16.36 -12.76 -3.88
N VAL A 485 -16.15 -13.02 -5.17
CA VAL A 485 -15.21 -12.28 -6.02
C VAL A 485 -15.98 -11.65 -7.16
N LYS A 486 -15.80 -10.36 -7.36
CA LYS A 486 -16.33 -9.61 -8.49
C LYS A 486 -15.19 -8.97 -9.26
N LYS A 487 -15.38 -8.85 -10.57
CA LYS A 487 -14.47 -8.16 -11.50
C LYS A 487 -15.22 -7.03 -12.18
N PHE A 488 -14.61 -5.85 -12.25
CA PHE A 488 -15.19 -4.74 -12.99
C PHE A 488 -14.90 -4.89 -14.48
N ASN A 489 -15.98 -4.96 -15.28
CA ASN A 489 -15.89 -4.96 -16.73
C ASN A 489 -15.91 -3.52 -17.23
N LYS A 490 -14.80 -3.06 -17.83
CA LYS A 490 -14.61 -1.69 -18.30
C LYS A 490 -15.47 -1.34 -19.52
N GLU A 491 -15.78 -2.32 -20.36
CA GLU A 491 -16.56 -2.11 -21.59
C GLU A 491 -18.03 -1.89 -21.25
N THR A 492 -18.58 -2.75 -20.39
CA THR A 492 -19.99 -2.71 -20.00
C THR A 492 -20.26 -1.82 -18.80
N LYS A 493 -19.21 -1.38 -18.08
CA LYS A 493 -19.28 -0.63 -16.80
C LYS A 493 -20.08 -1.36 -15.71
N VAL A 494 -20.05 -2.68 -15.70
CA VAL A 494 -20.80 -3.54 -14.76
C VAL A 494 -19.84 -4.45 -14.01
N TRP A 495 -20.19 -4.78 -12.77
CA TRP A 495 -19.53 -5.80 -12.00
C TRP A 495 -19.97 -7.21 -12.41
N GLU A 496 -19.02 -8.04 -12.76
CA GLU A 496 -19.23 -9.46 -13.06
C GLU A 496 -18.82 -10.29 -11.85
N THR A 497 -19.68 -11.17 -11.38
CA THR A 497 -19.37 -12.13 -10.33
C THR A 497 -18.55 -13.27 -10.93
N LEU A 498 -17.38 -13.58 -10.36
CA LEU A 498 -16.55 -14.70 -10.77
C LEU A 498 -16.88 -15.95 -9.93
N SER A 499 -17.22 -15.75 -8.66
CA SER A 499 -17.72 -16.78 -7.75
C SER A 499 -18.48 -16.17 -6.56
#